data_2aacbc666c1109409a8e06bd9d5089be
#
_entry.id   2aacbc666c1109409a8e06bd9d5089be
#
_cell.length_a   1.000
_cell.length_b   1.000
_cell.length_c   1.000
_cell.angle_alpha   90.00
_cell.angle_beta   90.00
_cell.angle_gamma   90.00
#
_symmetry.space_group_name_H-M   'P 1'
#
loop_
_entity.id
_entity.type
_entity.pdbx_description
1 polymer ?
#
loop_
_entity_poly.entity_id
_entity_poly.type
_entity_poly.pdbx_seq_one_letter_code
_entity_poly.pdbx_strand_id
1 'polypeptide(L)'
;MLLKPEKRREALAILKQTYPEAKPALHFSTPYELLTATMLSAQCTDKMVNKVTEVLFARANTPEQMQSLSYEELCGYIHSCGFYRMKAQHILETAGILVERFNGEVPSDREDLEALPGVGRKTANVVLSVGFGHQRLAVDTHVFRVANRIGFVCEKDVL
;
A
#
# COMPACT_ATOMS: atom_id res chain seq x y z
N MET A 1 -23.01 -1.28 -18.20
CA MET A 1 -24.37 -1.44 -17.60
C MET A 1 -24.19 -1.87 -16.16
N LEU A 2 -24.82 -1.15 -15.22
CA LEU A 2 -24.80 -1.51 -13.79
C LEU A 2 -25.69 -2.74 -13.51
N LEU A 3 -25.19 -3.67 -12.72
CA LEU A 3 -26.00 -4.77 -12.19
C LEU A 3 -27.05 -4.23 -11.21
N LYS A 4 -28.21 -4.89 -11.15
CA LYS A 4 -29.20 -4.65 -10.09
C LYS A 4 -28.60 -5.01 -8.71
N PRO A 5 -29.03 -4.38 -7.60
CA PRO A 5 -28.45 -4.61 -6.28
C PRO A 5 -28.38 -6.08 -5.85
N GLU A 6 -29.43 -6.85 -6.17
CA GLU A 6 -29.48 -8.30 -5.87
C GLU A 6 -28.36 -9.09 -6.60
N LYS A 7 -28.16 -8.79 -7.89
CA LYS A 7 -27.11 -9.41 -8.69
C LYS A 7 -25.70 -9.02 -8.25
N ARG A 8 -25.51 -7.78 -7.73
CA ARG A 8 -24.22 -7.39 -7.12
C ARG A 8 -23.93 -8.19 -5.87
N ARG A 9 -24.93 -8.42 -5.00
CA ARG A 9 -24.77 -9.25 -3.80
C ARG A 9 -24.44 -10.71 -4.16
N GLU A 10 -25.13 -11.27 -5.15
CA GLU A 10 -24.85 -12.61 -5.66
C GLU A 10 -23.41 -12.71 -6.20
N ALA A 11 -22.97 -11.77 -7.02
CA ALA A 11 -21.61 -11.73 -7.54
C ALA A 11 -20.54 -11.61 -6.44
N LEU A 12 -20.79 -10.79 -5.40
CA LEU A 12 -19.91 -10.71 -4.23
C LEU A 12 -19.85 -12.02 -3.45
N ALA A 13 -20.99 -12.71 -3.30
CA ALA A 13 -21.03 -14.01 -2.64
C ALA A 13 -20.22 -15.05 -3.42
N ILE A 14 -20.34 -15.06 -4.75
CA ILE A 14 -19.56 -15.95 -5.62
C ILE A 14 -18.05 -15.65 -5.49
N LEU A 15 -17.65 -14.38 -5.54
CA LEU A 15 -16.24 -13.99 -5.36
C LEU A 15 -15.70 -14.45 -4.00
N LYS A 16 -16.47 -14.27 -2.94
CA LYS A 16 -16.10 -14.72 -1.58
C LYS A 16 -15.95 -16.25 -1.47
N GLN A 17 -16.81 -16.99 -2.15
CA GLN A 17 -16.70 -18.46 -2.21
C GLN A 17 -15.54 -18.93 -3.08
N THR A 18 -15.27 -18.23 -4.18
CA THR A 18 -14.21 -18.60 -5.12
C THR A 18 -12.81 -18.30 -4.56
N TYR A 19 -12.68 -17.23 -3.78
CA TYR A 19 -11.41 -16.76 -3.24
C TYR A 19 -11.46 -16.57 -1.71
N PRO A 20 -11.74 -17.64 -0.93
CA PRO A 20 -11.91 -17.53 0.53
C PRO A 20 -10.62 -17.13 1.24
N GLU A 21 -9.46 -17.49 0.67
CA GLU A 21 -8.13 -17.23 1.23
C GLU A 21 -7.41 -16.02 0.60
N ALA A 22 -8.15 -15.11 -0.03
CA ALA A 22 -7.55 -13.92 -0.63
C ALA A 22 -6.82 -13.08 0.44
N LYS A 23 -5.52 -12.90 0.26
CA LYS A 23 -4.61 -12.17 1.16
C LYS A 23 -3.79 -11.15 0.38
N PRO A 24 -3.30 -10.09 1.04
CA PRO A 24 -2.32 -9.20 0.42
C PRO A 24 -1.09 -9.99 -0.03
N ALA A 25 -0.55 -9.66 -1.21
CA ALA A 25 0.65 -10.30 -1.73
C ALA A 25 1.93 -9.77 -1.06
N LEU A 26 1.90 -8.54 -0.53
CA LEU A 26 3.02 -7.94 0.21
C LEU A 26 3.16 -8.58 1.60
N HIS A 27 4.39 -8.87 2.01
CA HIS A 27 4.72 -9.35 3.35
C HIS A 27 4.98 -8.18 4.29
N PHE A 28 4.32 -8.18 5.43
CA PHE A 28 4.48 -7.15 6.46
C PHE A 28 3.99 -7.69 7.82
N SER A 29 4.50 -7.12 8.89
CA SER A 29 4.10 -7.44 10.28
C SER A 29 3.49 -6.23 11.00
N THR A 30 3.79 -5.02 10.54
CA THR A 30 3.32 -3.77 11.16
C THR A 30 2.71 -2.82 10.12
N PRO A 31 1.89 -1.84 10.52
CA PRO A 31 1.41 -0.80 9.62
C PRO A 31 2.54 -0.01 8.93
N TYR A 32 3.68 0.20 9.61
CA TYR A 32 4.83 0.87 9.03
C TYR A 32 5.50 0.04 7.93
N GLU A 33 5.68 -1.26 8.17
CA GLU A 33 6.18 -2.18 7.13
C GLU A 33 5.24 -2.21 5.92
N LEU A 34 3.92 -2.26 6.15
CA LEU A 34 2.92 -2.20 5.08
C LEU A 34 3.02 -0.90 4.29
N LEU A 35 3.10 0.26 4.97
CA LEU A 35 3.25 1.56 4.32
C LEU A 35 4.49 1.59 3.44
N THR A 36 5.65 1.21 3.99
CA THR A 36 6.92 1.19 3.27
C THR A 36 6.89 0.22 2.07
N ALA A 37 6.39 -1.00 2.27
CA ALA A 37 6.25 -1.99 1.19
C ALA A 37 5.32 -1.49 0.08
N THR A 38 4.21 -0.82 0.44
CA THR A 38 3.27 -0.26 -0.54
C THR A 38 3.91 0.91 -1.32
N MET A 39 4.68 1.77 -0.67
CA MET A 39 5.45 2.82 -1.35
C MET A 39 6.46 2.22 -2.34
N LEU A 40 7.12 1.12 -1.99
CA LEU A 40 8.05 0.42 -2.87
C LEU A 40 7.34 -0.28 -4.05
N SER A 41 6.09 -0.69 -3.89
CA SER A 41 5.35 -1.46 -4.90
C SER A 41 4.94 -0.64 -6.14
N ALA A 42 5.00 0.68 -6.10
CA ALA A 42 4.71 1.52 -7.27
C ALA A 42 5.68 1.16 -8.42
N GLN A 43 5.13 0.70 -9.54
CA GLN A 43 5.90 0.23 -10.72
C GLN A 43 6.99 -0.81 -10.36
N CYS A 44 6.68 -1.70 -9.43
CA CYS A 44 7.53 -2.81 -9.02
C CYS A 44 6.64 -4.02 -8.69
N THR A 45 7.10 -5.22 -9.00
CA THR A 45 6.33 -6.44 -8.70
C THR A 45 6.35 -6.74 -7.20
N ASP A 46 5.26 -7.29 -6.67
CA ASP A 46 5.17 -7.68 -5.25
C ASP A 46 6.28 -8.67 -4.87
N LYS A 47 6.62 -9.60 -5.76
CA LYS A 47 7.73 -10.55 -5.55
C LYS A 47 9.06 -9.83 -5.33
N MET A 48 9.36 -8.80 -6.12
CA MET A 48 10.58 -8.02 -5.96
C MET A 48 10.54 -7.19 -4.68
N VAL A 49 9.40 -6.56 -4.38
CA VAL A 49 9.23 -5.80 -3.13
C VAL A 49 9.46 -6.72 -1.93
N ASN A 50 8.84 -7.88 -1.88
CA ASN A 50 9.01 -8.83 -0.77
C ASN A 50 10.47 -9.25 -0.58
N LYS A 51 11.18 -9.51 -1.68
CA LYS A 51 12.62 -9.84 -1.64
C LYS A 51 13.47 -8.71 -1.05
N VAL A 52 13.15 -7.48 -1.42
CA VAL A 52 13.86 -6.28 -0.94
C VAL A 52 13.52 -5.99 0.52
N THR A 53 12.24 -6.04 0.88
CA THR A 53 11.78 -5.72 2.23
C THR A 53 12.21 -6.76 3.27
N GLU A 54 12.36 -8.02 2.90
CA GLU A 54 12.90 -9.05 3.79
C GLU A 54 14.27 -8.63 4.37
N VAL A 55 15.16 -8.12 3.53
CA VAL A 55 16.48 -7.66 3.96
C VAL A 55 16.41 -6.30 4.64
N LEU A 56 15.64 -5.35 4.08
CA LEU A 56 15.49 -4.00 4.62
C LEU A 56 14.88 -4.03 6.02
N PHE A 57 13.79 -4.77 6.24
CA PHE A 57 13.10 -4.81 7.52
C PHE A 57 13.87 -5.59 8.59
N ALA A 58 14.75 -6.50 8.22
CA ALA A 58 15.71 -7.10 9.16
C ALA A 58 16.70 -6.06 9.70
N ARG A 59 16.96 -4.98 8.97
CA ARG A 59 17.84 -3.87 9.37
C ARG A 59 17.09 -2.70 9.99
N ALA A 60 15.95 -2.32 9.42
CA ALA A 60 15.17 -1.15 9.81
C ALA A 60 13.68 -1.36 9.50
N ASN A 61 12.90 -1.70 10.53
CA ASN A 61 11.46 -1.95 10.42
C ASN A 61 10.59 -0.97 11.23
N THR A 62 11.19 0.07 11.79
CA THR A 62 10.48 1.19 12.43
C THR A 62 10.91 2.52 11.82
N PRO A 63 10.11 3.60 11.96
CA PRO A 63 10.49 4.91 11.48
C PRO A 63 11.83 5.40 12.04
N GLU A 64 12.08 5.18 13.32
CA GLU A 64 13.32 5.59 13.99
C GLU A 64 14.54 4.85 13.43
N GLN A 65 14.42 3.53 13.24
CA GLN A 65 15.48 2.74 12.64
C GLN A 65 15.72 3.12 11.18
N MET A 66 14.64 3.41 10.42
CA MET A 66 14.76 3.86 9.04
C MET A 66 15.51 5.18 8.93
N GLN A 67 15.25 6.14 9.83
CA GLN A 67 15.99 7.38 9.89
C GLN A 67 17.49 7.21 10.24
N SER A 68 17.87 6.11 10.87
CA SER A 68 19.28 5.80 11.17
C SER A 68 20.08 5.37 9.95
N LEU A 69 19.40 5.07 8.83
CA LEU A 69 20.07 4.76 7.57
C LEU A 69 20.41 6.05 6.84
N SER A 70 21.59 6.09 6.21
CA SER A 70 21.87 7.13 5.23
C SER A 70 21.03 6.93 3.96
N TYR A 71 20.89 7.98 3.17
CA TYR A 71 20.22 7.91 1.87
C TYR A 71 20.87 6.85 0.96
N GLU A 72 22.20 6.79 0.93
CA GLU A 72 22.98 5.84 0.13
C GLU A 72 22.76 4.40 0.60
N GLU A 73 22.72 4.15 1.91
CA GLU A 73 22.44 2.83 2.46
C GLU A 73 21.03 2.37 2.06
N LEU A 74 20.01 3.23 2.21
CA LEU A 74 18.65 2.88 1.81
C LEU A 74 18.56 2.63 0.29
N CYS A 75 19.20 3.47 -0.53
CA CYS A 75 19.30 3.23 -1.97
C CYS A 75 19.92 1.87 -2.28
N GLY A 76 20.95 1.47 -1.55
CA GLY A 76 21.59 0.16 -1.67
C GLY A 76 20.63 -1.00 -1.43
N TYR A 77 19.76 -0.91 -0.42
CA TYR A 77 18.75 -1.92 -0.15
C TYR A 77 17.67 -2.03 -1.23
N ILE A 78 17.19 -0.87 -1.75
CA ILE A 78 16.01 -0.83 -2.62
C ILE A 78 16.30 -0.60 -4.10
N HIS A 79 17.58 -0.67 -4.53
CA HIS A 79 17.98 -0.37 -5.92
C HIS A 79 17.28 -1.22 -6.99
N SER A 80 16.80 -2.41 -6.63
CA SER A 80 16.05 -3.29 -7.53
C SER A 80 14.60 -2.83 -7.77
N CYS A 81 14.10 -1.87 -6.98
CA CYS A 81 12.78 -1.27 -7.18
C CYS A 81 12.87 -0.10 -8.15
N GLY A 82 11.94 -0.04 -9.11
CA GLY A 82 11.88 1.09 -10.05
C GLY A 82 11.77 2.43 -9.31
N PHE A 83 12.44 3.47 -9.82
CA PHE A 83 12.48 4.81 -9.22
C PHE A 83 13.01 4.83 -7.77
N TYR A 84 13.93 3.93 -7.44
CA TYR A 84 14.43 3.72 -6.08
C TYR A 84 14.97 5.00 -5.42
N ARG A 85 15.60 5.89 -6.16
CA ARG A 85 16.16 7.14 -5.62
C ARG A 85 15.09 8.07 -5.04
N MET A 86 14.00 8.28 -5.79
CA MET A 86 12.86 9.07 -5.33
C MET A 86 12.13 8.35 -4.18
N LYS A 87 11.99 7.03 -4.26
CA LYS A 87 11.39 6.22 -3.20
C LYS A 87 12.22 6.30 -1.91
N ALA A 88 13.55 6.21 -1.99
CA ALA A 88 14.43 6.36 -0.83
C ALA A 88 14.23 7.71 -0.14
N GLN A 89 14.19 8.80 -0.91
CA GLN A 89 13.92 10.13 -0.38
C GLN A 89 12.57 10.17 0.33
N HIS A 90 11.49 9.74 -0.32
CA HIS A 90 10.15 9.74 0.26
C HIS A 90 10.04 8.87 1.52
N ILE A 91 10.70 7.71 1.54
CA ILE A 91 10.69 6.82 2.72
C ILE A 91 11.39 7.48 3.91
N LEU A 92 12.55 8.11 3.71
CA LEU A 92 13.26 8.81 4.78
C LEU A 92 12.50 10.04 5.29
N GLU A 93 11.94 10.85 4.39
CA GLU A 93 11.11 12.00 4.75
C GLU A 93 9.86 11.56 5.52
N THR A 94 9.19 10.52 5.05
CA THR A 94 8.02 9.93 5.74
C THR A 94 8.38 9.42 7.12
N ALA A 95 9.50 8.70 7.26
CA ALA A 95 9.99 8.24 8.56
C ALA A 95 10.24 9.41 9.52
N GLY A 96 10.84 10.49 9.03
CA GLY A 96 11.04 11.72 9.81
C GLY A 96 9.73 12.32 10.31
N ILE A 97 8.75 12.50 9.42
CA ILE A 97 7.45 13.05 9.78
C ILE A 97 6.72 12.15 10.80
N LEU A 98 6.80 10.82 10.63
CA LEU A 98 6.19 9.88 11.58
C LEU A 98 6.79 10.01 12.97
N VAL A 99 8.10 10.12 13.08
CA VAL A 99 8.79 10.31 14.38
C VAL A 99 8.42 11.66 15.00
N GLU A 100 8.48 12.74 14.22
CA GLU A 100 8.29 14.10 14.75
C GLU A 100 6.84 14.43 15.09
N ARG A 101 5.88 13.98 14.28
CA ARG A 101 4.47 14.40 14.38
C ARG A 101 3.55 13.31 14.93
N PHE A 102 3.89 12.05 14.74
CA PHE A 102 3.05 10.90 15.05
C PHE A 102 3.67 9.93 16.06
N ASN A 103 4.71 10.36 16.75
CA ASN A 103 5.40 9.57 17.77
C ASN A 103 5.88 8.18 17.29
N GLY A 104 6.31 8.10 16.02
CA GLY A 104 6.73 6.85 15.39
C GLY A 104 5.60 5.94 14.92
N GLU A 105 4.34 6.36 15.05
CA GLU A 105 3.17 5.58 14.66
C GLU A 105 2.67 5.99 13.26
N VAL A 106 2.12 5.04 12.52
CA VAL A 106 1.43 5.33 11.25
C VAL A 106 0.03 5.86 11.55
N PRO A 107 -0.36 7.05 11.05
CA PRO A 107 -1.69 7.58 11.29
C PRO A 107 -2.77 6.70 10.65
N SER A 108 -3.91 6.60 11.32
CA SER A 108 -5.08 5.87 10.83
C SER A 108 -6.14 6.79 10.21
N ASP A 109 -5.76 8.01 9.88
CA ASP A 109 -6.55 8.99 9.16
C ASP A 109 -6.04 9.16 7.73
N ARG A 110 -6.98 9.37 6.80
CA ARG A 110 -6.66 9.45 5.37
C ARG A 110 -5.91 10.73 5.02
N GLU A 111 -6.31 11.87 5.57
CA GLU A 111 -5.71 13.16 5.26
C GLU A 111 -4.26 13.19 5.74
N ASP A 112 -4.00 12.67 6.93
CA ASP A 112 -2.65 12.54 7.48
C ASP A 112 -1.78 11.60 6.65
N LEU A 113 -2.34 10.47 6.17
CA LEU A 113 -1.60 9.54 5.30
C LEU A 113 -1.28 10.17 3.94
N GLU A 114 -2.25 10.82 3.30
CA GLU A 114 -2.06 11.46 1.98
C GLU A 114 -1.12 12.70 2.06
N ALA A 115 -0.92 13.26 3.25
CA ALA A 115 0.06 14.32 3.48
C ALA A 115 1.52 13.82 3.55
N LEU A 116 1.72 12.51 3.69
CA LEU A 116 3.07 11.91 3.72
C LEU A 116 3.68 11.87 2.30
N PRO A 117 4.99 12.17 2.16
CA PRO A 117 5.67 12.10 0.87
C PRO A 117 5.55 10.72 0.21
N GLY A 118 5.17 10.69 -1.06
CA GLY A 118 5.02 9.44 -1.83
C GLY A 118 3.78 8.61 -1.48
N VAL A 119 2.87 9.13 -0.67
CA VAL A 119 1.61 8.48 -0.30
C VAL A 119 0.43 9.14 -1.00
N GLY A 120 -0.11 8.46 -2.00
CA GLY A 120 -1.33 8.88 -2.68
C GLY A 120 -2.57 8.16 -2.14
N ARG A 121 -3.74 8.47 -2.73
CA ARG A 121 -5.04 7.87 -2.36
C ARG A 121 -5.01 6.34 -2.30
N LYS A 122 -4.42 5.70 -3.31
CA LYS A 122 -4.35 4.22 -3.37
C LYS A 122 -3.54 3.66 -2.21
N THR A 123 -2.35 4.20 -1.97
CA THR A 123 -1.48 3.78 -0.86
C THR A 123 -2.16 3.99 0.48
N ALA A 124 -2.77 5.17 0.71
CA ALA A 124 -3.54 5.45 1.92
C ALA A 124 -4.69 4.43 2.12
N ASN A 125 -5.44 4.12 1.07
CA ASN A 125 -6.52 3.14 1.16
C ASN A 125 -6.02 1.72 1.45
N VAL A 126 -4.86 1.31 0.91
CA VAL A 126 -4.23 0.02 1.26
C VAL A 126 -3.88 -0.02 2.74
N VAL A 127 -3.19 1.00 3.24
CA VAL A 127 -2.79 1.07 4.66
C VAL A 127 -4.01 1.07 5.57
N LEU A 128 -5.04 1.87 5.26
CA LEU A 128 -6.26 1.95 6.06
C LEU A 128 -7.05 0.63 6.06
N SER A 129 -7.20 -0.02 4.91
CA SER A 129 -7.99 -1.25 4.82
C SER A 129 -7.24 -2.46 5.34
N VAL A 130 -6.00 -2.66 4.93
CA VAL A 130 -5.20 -3.84 5.24
C VAL A 130 -4.49 -3.71 6.59
N GLY A 131 -3.96 -2.52 6.89
CA GLY A 131 -3.23 -2.26 8.12
C GLY A 131 -4.12 -1.98 9.33
N PHE A 132 -5.23 -1.28 9.13
CA PHE A 132 -6.14 -0.84 10.22
C PHE A 132 -7.54 -1.44 10.16
N GLY A 133 -7.87 -2.23 9.15
CA GLY A 133 -9.18 -2.87 9.02
C GLY A 133 -10.34 -1.90 8.69
N HIS A 134 -10.04 -0.69 8.21
CA HIS A 134 -11.07 0.25 7.79
C HIS A 134 -11.78 -0.24 6.52
N GLN A 135 -13.06 0.09 6.39
CA GLN A 135 -13.84 -0.22 5.18
C GLN A 135 -13.43 0.72 4.04
N ARG A 136 -12.31 0.43 3.42
CA ARG A 136 -11.74 1.15 2.27
C ARG A 136 -11.40 0.18 1.15
N LEU A 137 -11.44 0.65 -0.08
CA LEU A 137 -11.06 -0.11 -1.26
C LEU A 137 -9.95 0.64 -1.99
N ALA A 138 -8.81 -0.01 -2.13
CA ALA A 138 -7.73 0.49 -2.97
C ALA A 138 -8.04 0.12 -4.42
N VAL A 139 -8.43 1.11 -5.21
CA VAL A 139 -8.77 0.91 -6.62
C VAL A 139 -7.53 1.09 -7.48
N ASP A 140 -7.05 0.01 -8.06
CA ASP A 140 -6.04 0.02 -9.11
C ASP A 140 -6.70 -0.24 -10.48
N THR A 141 -5.89 -0.29 -11.54
CA THR A 141 -6.38 -0.54 -12.91
C THR A 141 -7.08 -1.90 -13.06
N HIS A 142 -6.70 -2.90 -12.27
CA HIS A 142 -7.32 -4.23 -12.29
C HIS A 142 -8.68 -4.21 -11.60
N VAL A 143 -8.75 -3.67 -10.38
CA VAL A 143 -10.01 -3.50 -9.64
C VAL A 143 -10.98 -2.66 -10.44
N PHE A 144 -10.53 -1.53 -11.00
CA PHE A 144 -11.34 -0.67 -11.87
C PHE A 144 -11.92 -1.43 -13.05
N ARG A 145 -11.07 -2.14 -13.81
CA ARG A 145 -11.49 -2.90 -14.98
C ARG A 145 -12.49 -4.02 -14.62
N VAL A 146 -12.19 -4.80 -13.58
CA VAL A 146 -13.02 -5.94 -13.16
C VAL A 146 -14.36 -5.44 -12.62
N ALA A 147 -14.37 -4.42 -11.77
CA ALA A 147 -15.59 -3.85 -11.21
C ALA A 147 -16.55 -3.30 -12.30
N ASN A 148 -16.00 -2.63 -13.32
CA ASN A 148 -16.77 -2.18 -14.48
C ASN A 148 -17.28 -3.37 -15.32
N ARG A 149 -16.47 -4.40 -15.55
CA ARG A 149 -16.85 -5.59 -16.35
C ARG A 149 -17.95 -6.41 -15.66
N ILE A 150 -17.87 -6.59 -14.36
CA ILE A 150 -18.91 -7.27 -13.59
C ILE A 150 -20.18 -6.41 -13.52
N GLY A 151 -20.05 -5.09 -13.59
CA GLY A 151 -21.15 -4.13 -13.47
C GLY A 151 -21.40 -3.71 -12.02
N PHE A 152 -20.40 -3.79 -11.16
CA PHE A 152 -20.47 -3.19 -9.81
C PHE A 152 -20.52 -1.67 -9.88
N VAL A 153 -19.77 -1.10 -10.81
CA VAL A 153 -19.70 0.33 -11.10
C VAL A 153 -19.79 0.56 -12.60
N CYS A 154 -19.98 1.80 -13.01
CA CYS A 154 -19.94 2.24 -14.40
C CYS A 154 -19.22 3.59 -14.44
N GLU A 155 -17.93 3.56 -14.14
CA GLU A 155 -17.08 4.74 -14.03
C GLU A 155 -16.11 4.83 -15.20
N LYS A 156 -15.64 6.05 -15.50
CA LYS A 156 -14.72 6.30 -16.62
C LYS A 156 -13.26 6.29 -16.21
N ASP A 157 -12.96 6.51 -14.93
CA ASP A 157 -11.63 6.52 -14.37
C ASP A 157 -11.60 5.91 -12.96
N VAL A 158 -10.42 5.81 -12.37
CA VAL A 158 -10.17 5.18 -11.06
C VAL A 158 -10.42 6.11 -9.86
N LEU A 159 -10.71 7.40 -10.11
CA LEU A 159 -10.83 8.43 -9.07
C LEU A 159 -12.22 8.55 -8.47
#